data_f8d763a03dfd85d62ae714b2705a3b6f
#
_entry.id   f8d763a03dfd85d62ae714b2705a3b6f
#
_cell.length_a   1.000
_cell.length_b   1.000
_cell.length_c   1.000
_cell.angle_alpha   90.00
_cell.angle_beta   90.00
_cell.angle_gamma   90.00
#
_symmetry.space_group_name_H-M   'P 1'
#
loop_
_entity.id
_entity.type
_entity.pdbx_description
1 polymer ?
#
loop_
_entity_poly.entity_id
_entity_poly.type
_entity_poly.pdbx_seq_one_letter_code
_entity_poly.pdbx_strand_id
1 'polypeptide(L)'
;QARLGQLLLDGGRHGSVQMIPEAWVRFMFEPCAIAPFYGGLLWLNRDGRSFAGASTGSACMVGAGGHLTWVEPAHDAVVVLRWMDPAATAGFTQRMAAGLQAMA
;
A
#
# COMPACT_ATOMS: atom_id res chain seq x y z
N GLN A 1 -1.01 -8.32 9.76
CA GLN A 1 -0.66 -7.53 8.58
C GLN A 1 -1.59 -6.34 8.40
N ALA A 2 -2.92 -6.52 8.43
CA ALA A 2 -3.87 -5.42 8.26
C ALA A 2 -3.65 -4.29 9.26
N ARG A 3 -3.38 -4.60 10.53
CA ARG A 3 -3.11 -3.58 11.56
C ARG A 3 -1.84 -2.77 11.26
N LEU A 4 -0.82 -3.40 10.69
CA LEU A 4 0.38 -2.69 10.28
C LEU A 4 0.09 -1.75 9.10
N GLY A 5 -0.67 -2.22 8.13
CA GLY A 5 -1.12 -1.38 7.03
C GLY A 5 -1.95 -0.20 7.52
N GLN A 6 -2.87 -0.44 8.47
CA GLN A 6 -3.67 0.62 9.08
C GLN A 6 -2.80 1.63 9.82
N LEU A 7 -1.79 1.17 10.54
CA LEU A 7 -0.86 2.07 11.24
C LEU A 7 -0.15 3.01 10.26
N LEU A 8 0.28 2.50 9.10
CA LEU A 8 0.89 3.33 8.06
C LEU A 8 -0.12 4.29 7.43
N LEU A 9 -1.35 3.82 7.18
CA LEU A 9 -2.43 4.64 6.65
C LEU A 9 -2.76 5.82 7.59
N ASP A 10 -2.70 5.57 8.89
CA ASP A 10 -2.97 6.57 9.94
C ASP A 10 -1.72 7.39 10.30
N GLY A 11 -0.70 7.41 9.46
CA GLY A 11 0.49 8.22 9.69
C GLY A 11 1.34 7.80 10.89
N GLY A 12 1.29 6.54 11.25
CA GLY A 12 2.03 5.99 12.39
C GLY A 12 1.31 6.10 13.73
N ARG A 13 0.06 6.52 13.73
CA ARG A 13 -0.74 6.74 14.93
C ARG A 13 -1.69 5.57 15.17
N HIS A 14 -1.80 5.15 16.42
CA HIS A 14 -2.82 4.20 16.87
C HIS A 14 -3.62 4.83 18.02
N GLY A 15 -4.87 5.17 17.77
CA GLY A 15 -5.66 5.94 18.70
C GLY A 15 -5.00 7.30 18.99
N SER A 16 -4.74 7.61 20.26
CA SER A 16 -4.08 8.84 20.69
C SER A 16 -2.55 8.73 20.73
N VAL A 17 -1.99 7.56 20.40
CA VAL A 17 -0.54 7.30 20.53
C VAL A 17 0.14 7.34 19.17
N GLN A 18 1.17 8.18 19.05
CA GLN A 18 2.06 8.20 17.89
C GLN A 18 3.11 7.10 18.06
N MET A 19 2.88 5.93 17.46
CA MET A 19 3.75 4.75 17.60
C MET A 19 4.98 4.82 16.70
N ILE A 20 4.81 5.35 15.48
CA ILE A 20 5.90 5.60 14.53
C ILE A 20 5.88 7.10 14.24
N PRO A 21 7.03 7.80 14.28
CA PRO A 21 7.05 9.22 13.94
C PRO A 21 6.41 9.48 12.58
N GLU A 22 5.55 10.48 12.49
CA GLU A 22 4.86 10.82 11.24
C GLU A 22 5.84 11.11 10.11
N ALA A 23 6.95 11.81 10.42
CA ALA A 23 8.01 12.09 9.46
C ALA A 23 8.63 10.81 8.89
N TRP A 24 8.73 9.76 9.71
CA TRP A 24 9.25 8.47 9.26
C TRP A 24 8.26 7.78 8.30
N VAL A 25 6.96 7.83 8.61
CA VAL A 25 5.95 7.27 7.70
C VAL A 25 5.97 8.01 6.36
N ARG A 26 6.06 9.34 6.37
CA ARG A 26 6.22 10.10 5.13
C ARG A 26 7.46 9.67 4.35
N PHE A 27 8.58 9.49 5.03
CA PHE A 27 9.81 9.00 4.40
C PHE A 27 9.62 7.62 3.74
N MET A 28 8.88 6.71 4.39
CA MET A 28 8.61 5.39 3.83
C MET A 28 7.87 5.46 2.49
N PHE A 29 7.00 6.46 2.31
CA PHE A 29 6.25 6.67 1.07
C PHE A 29 7.01 7.48 0.02
N GLU A 30 8.21 7.97 0.32
CA GLU A 30 9.02 8.71 -0.63
C GLU A 30 9.87 7.77 -1.49
N PRO A 31 9.95 8.03 -2.82
CA PRO A 31 10.80 7.22 -3.70
C PRO A 31 12.28 7.34 -3.31
N CYS A 32 13.01 6.24 -3.33
CA CYS A 32 14.46 6.30 -3.20
C CYS A 32 15.11 6.73 -4.52
N ALA A 33 16.29 7.34 -4.43
CA ALA A 33 16.96 7.96 -5.59
C ALA A 33 17.29 6.95 -6.71
N ILE A 34 17.56 5.70 -6.36
CA ILE A 34 18.00 4.68 -7.32
C ILE A 34 16.87 3.76 -7.80
N ALA A 35 15.68 3.85 -7.18
CA ALA A 35 14.54 3.02 -7.53
C ALA A 35 13.24 3.79 -7.23
N PRO A 36 12.72 4.57 -8.18
CA PRO A 36 11.55 5.43 -7.94
C PRO A 36 10.25 4.66 -7.64
N PHE A 37 10.23 3.35 -7.86
CA PHE A 37 9.12 2.46 -7.50
C PHE A 37 9.26 1.89 -6.08
N TYR A 38 10.28 2.28 -5.31
CA TYR A 38 10.55 1.75 -3.97
C TYR A 38 10.89 2.88 -3.01
N GLY A 39 10.34 2.82 -1.82
CA GLY A 39 10.59 3.78 -0.74
C GLY A 39 11.26 3.12 0.44
N GLY A 40 10.92 3.56 1.65
CA GLY A 40 11.40 2.94 2.88
C GLY A 40 10.67 1.62 3.17
N LEU A 41 11.13 0.51 2.61
CA LEU A 41 10.56 -0.84 2.74
C LEU A 41 9.17 -0.99 2.11
N LEU A 42 8.74 -0.07 1.28
CA LEU A 42 7.46 -0.11 0.58
C LEU A 42 7.66 -0.07 -0.92
N TRP A 43 6.90 -0.88 -1.65
CA TRP A 43 6.77 -0.77 -3.09
C TRP A 43 5.75 0.33 -3.39
N LEU A 44 6.13 1.29 -4.22
CA LEU A 44 5.33 2.47 -4.52
C LEU A 44 4.66 2.37 -5.89
N ASN A 45 3.51 3.01 -6.03
CA ASN A 45 2.73 3.02 -7.28
C ASN A 45 2.73 4.40 -7.95
N ARG A 46 3.84 5.13 -7.89
CA ARG A 46 3.94 6.54 -8.33
C ARG A 46 3.56 6.75 -9.80
N ASP A 47 3.88 5.80 -10.67
CA ASP A 47 3.53 5.84 -12.09
C ASP A 47 2.18 5.17 -12.41
N GLY A 48 1.52 4.56 -11.42
CA GLY A 48 0.28 3.82 -11.60
C GLY A 48 0.44 2.45 -12.23
N ARG A 49 1.67 1.95 -12.40
CA ARG A 49 1.96 0.71 -13.14
C ARG A 49 2.33 -0.46 -12.25
N SER A 50 2.88 -0.21 -11.07
CA SER A 50 3.35 -1.27 -10.17
C SER A 50 2.19 -2.11 -9.64
N PHE A 51 1.08 -1.48 -9.33
CA PHE A 51 -0.13 -2.15 -8.84
C PHE A 51 -1.33 -1.63 -9.62
N ALA A 52 -1.78 -2.42 -10.58
CA ALA A 52 -2.82 -2.02 -11.52
C ALA A 52 -4.13 -1.62 -10.82
N GLY A 53 -4.63 -0.44 -11.14
CA GLY A 53 -5.87 0.11 -10.58
C GLY A 53 -5.69 0.84 -9.26
N ALA A 54 -4.63 0.58 -8.51
CA ALA A 54 -4.34 1.28 -7.26
C ALA A 54 -3.99 2.75 -7.53
N SER A 55 -4.24 3.62 -6.56
CA SER A 55 -3.89 5.04 -6.69
C SER A 55 -2.38 5.25 -6.74
N THR A 56 -1.95 6.38 -7.30
CA THR A 56 -0.52 6.73 -7.36
C THR A 56 0.06 7.06 -5.99
N GLY A 57 -0.78 7.31 -4.99
CA GLY A 57 -0.37 7.49 -3.60
C GLY A 57 -0.31 6.20 -2.80
N SER A 58 -0.70 5.07 -3.39
CA SER A 58 -0.70 3.79 -2.69
C SER A 58 0.70 3.19 -2.58
N ALA A 59 0.86 2.31 -1.60
CA ALA A 59 2.10 1.58 -1.38
C ALA A 59 1.78 0.17 -0.88
N CYS A 60 2.69 -0.76 -1.14
CA CYS A 60 2.51 -2.16 -0.77
C CYS A 60 3.72 -2.73 -0.06
N MET A 61 3.46 -3.50 0.98
CA MET A 61 4.42 -4.44 1.53
C MET A 61 4.25 -5.76 0.78
N VAL A 62 5.31 -6.23 0.14
CA VAL A 62 5.28 -7.43 -0.70
C VAL A 62 6.15 -8.50 -0.06
N GLY A 63 5.61 -9.70 0.13
CA GLY A 63 6.32 -10.83 0.69
C GLY A 63 6.33 -12.03 -0.25
N ALA A 64 7.35 -12.87 -0.14
CA ALA A 64 7.46 -14.12 -0.89
C ALA A 64 6.25 -15.03 -0.61
N GLY A 65 5.76 -15.71 -1.62
CA GLY A 65 4.56 -16.56 -1.53
C GLY A 65 3.27 -15.84 -1.93
N GLY A 66 3.36 -14.71 -2.61
CA GLY A 66 2.18 -13.98 -3.07
C GLY A 66 1.46 -13.23 -1.95
N HIS A 67 2.22 -12.70 -1.00
CA HIS A 67 1.68 -11.89 0.09
C HIS A 67 1.76 -10.41 -0.27
N LEU A 68 0.68 -9.69 -0.02
CA LEU A 68 0.60 -8.26 -0.28
C LEU A 68 -0.19 -7.59 0.85
N THR A 69 0.34 -6.50 1.38
CA THR A 69 -0.44 -5.56 2.20
C THR A 69 -0.44 -4.23 1.46
N TRP A 70 -1.57 -3.89 0.89
CA TRP A 70 -1.77 -2.69 0.10
C TRP A 70 -2.40 -1.61 0.97
N VAL A 71 -1.69 -0.49 1.10
CA VAL A 71 -2.18 0.72 1.79
C VAL A 71 -2.66 1.69 0.71
N GLU A 72 -3.95 2.02 0.75
CA GLU A 72 -4.61 2.85 -0.27
C GLU A 72 -5.18 4.13 0.35
N PRO A 73 -4.37 5.20 0.43
CA PRO A 73 -4.82 6.44 1.09
C PRO A 73 -5.99 7.12 0.38
N ALA A 74 -6.09 7.01 -0.94
CA ALA A 74 -7.16 7.65 -1.71
C ALA A 74 -8.55 7.15 -1.34
N HIS A 75 -8.65 5.94 -0.78
CA HIS A 75 -9.91 5.31 -0.40
C HIS A 75 -9.97 4.95 1.08
N ASP A 76 -9.00 5.42 1.88
CA ASP A 76 -8.91 5.11 3.32
C ASP A 76 -9.02 3.59 3.57
N ALA A 77 -8.24 2.81 2.83
CA ALA A 77 -8.37 1.37 2.82
C ALA A 77 -7.04 0.64 2.97
N VAL A 78 -7.10 -0.53 3.58
CA VAL A 78 -6.00 -1.50 3.64
C VAL A 78 -6.52 -2.82 3.12
N VAL A 79 -5.79 -3.41 2.16
CA VAL A 79 -6.14 -4.69 1.56
C VAL A 79 -5.00 -5.67 1.79
N VAL A 80 -5.32 -6.85 2.34
CA VAL A 80 -4.32 -7.89 2.59
C VAL A 80 -4.62 -9.10 1.71
N LEU A 81 -3.63 -9.51 0.93
CA LEU A 81 -3.65 -10.73 0.14
C LEU A 81 -2.64 -11.73 0.71
N ARG A 82 -3.04 -12.98 0.74
CA ARG A 82 -2.19 -14.07 1.20
C ARG A 82 -2.23 -15.20 0.17
N TRP A 83 -1.06 -15.73 -0.16
CA TRP A 83 -0.93 -16.89 -1.05
C TRP A 83 -1.57 -16.66 -2.43
N MET A 84 -1.53 -15.43 -2.92
CA MET A 84 -2.07 -15.09 -4.24
C MET A 84 -1.12 -15.57 -5.33
N ASP A 85 -1.66 -16.15 -6.38
CA ASP A 85 -0.90 -16.43 -7.59
C ASP A 85 -0.42 -15.09 -8.17
N PRO A 86 0.88 -14.90 -8.40
CA PRO A 86 1.40 -13.66 -9.00
C PRO A 86 0.71 -13.28 -10.31
N ALA A 87 0.31 -14.25 -11.12
CA ALA A 87 -0.40 -14.00 -12.38
C ALA A 87 -1.80 -13.40 -12.17
N ALA A 88 -2.41 -13.62 -11.00
CA ALA A 88 -3.75 -13.12 -10.68
C ALA A 88 -3.74 -11.77 -9.96
N THR A 89 -2.59 -11.31 -9.48
CA THR A 89 -2.49 -10.13 -8.61
C THR A 89 -2.99 -8.86 -9.32
N ALA A 90 -2.57 -8.60 -10.56
CA ALA A 90 -2.98 -7.41 -11.30
C ALA A 90 -4.50 -7.37 -11.53
N GLY A 91 -5.10 -8.49 -11.92
CA GLY A 91 -6.54 -8.58 -12.10
C GLY A 91 -7.31 -8.37 -10.79
N PHE A 92 -6.77 -8.86 -9.68
CA PHE A 92 -7.37 -8.66 -8.37
C PHE A 92 -7.29 -7.17 -7.96
N THR A 93 -6.12 -6.55 -8.05
CA THR A 93 -5.96 -5.14 -7.64
C THR A 93 -6.85 -4.21 -8.46
N GLN A 94 -7.00 -4.46 -9.76
CA GLN A 94 -7.91 -3.71 -10.62
C GLN A 94 -9.37 -3.81 -10.17
N ARG A 95 -9.83 -5.03 -9.88
CA ARG A 95 -11.23 -5.24 -9.45
C ARG A 95 -11.48 -4.67 -8.06
N MET A 96 -10.53 -4.83 -7.16
CA MET A 96 -10.64 -4.27 -5.81
C MET A 96 -10.67 -2.73 -5.87
N ALA A 97 -9.79 -2.11 -6.66
CA ALA A 97 -9.77 -0.66 -6.84
C ALA A 97 -11.10 -0.15 -7.41
N ALA A 98 -11.65 -0.84 -8.40
CA ALA A 98 -12.97 -0.49 -8.95
C ALA A 98 -14.08 -0.60 -7.89
N GLY A 99 -14.02 -1.63 -7.05
CA GLY A 99 -14.96 -1.79 -5.92
C GLY A 99 -14.85 -0.66 -4.90
N LEU A 100 -13.63 -0.30 -4.51
CA LEU A 100 -13.38 0.80 -3.59
C LEU A 100 -13.90 2.13 -4.17
N GLN A 101 -13.68 2.36 -5.45
CA GLN A 101 -14.15 3.54 -6.15
C GLN A 101 -15.68 3.63 -6.17
N ALA A 102 -16.35 2.50 -6.36
CA ALA A 102 -17.81 2.41 -6.36
C ALA A 102 -18.43 2.64 -4.98
N MET A 103 -17.68 2.42 -3.90
CA MET A 103 -18.13 2.64 -2.53
C MET A 103 -17.99 4.10 -2.07
N ALA A 104 -17.23 4.90 -2.81
CA ALA A 104 -16.95 6.28 -2.46
C ALA A 104 -18.18 7.20 -2.64
#